data_8510e42c6a675ad3edff4956a713c62a
#
_entry.id   8510e42c6a675ad3edff4956a713c62a
#
_cell.length_a   1.000
_cell.length_b   1.000
_cell.length_c   1.000
_cell.angle_alpha   90.00
_cell.angle_beta   90.00
_cell.angle_gamma   90.00
#
_symmetry.space_group_name_H-M   'P 1'
#
loop_
_entity.id
_entity.type
_entity.pdbx_description
1 polymer ?
#
loop_
_entity_poly.entity_id
_entity_poly.type
_entity_poly.pdbx_seq_one_letter_code
_entity_poly.pdbx_strand_id
1 'polypeptide(L)'
;MLKPLTYTPFTTGELRPAGWLKKQLEIQAAGLSGHLDKIWPDVRDSRWIGGEQEGWERVPYWLDGFIPLAWLLEDEDMKARAKRYIDAILAQQQEDGWLCPCTQQERDRYDMWALFLICKVLVVYHDCTRDERVEEAVYRALKNFHVHMEHHTLFDWAASRWFECLIPIFWLYERRPEEWLMDLAYSLRVEGFNYEELYRRWRLSRPERKWTQVSHVVNLAMSLKAGALYSRVTGEDPNAMAKEAYALLQRDHGMACGHFTGDECLSGTSPIQGSECCSVVEAMYSYEHLLSITGDPQWGDLAEALAFNALPATLSPDMWTHQYDQQTNQVCCTRLPEDHVVFRTNSGESHLFGLEPNFGCCTANFNQGWPKLALSTFMRSQKGLASVILAPSVVSCQIGEARVTCELRTDYPFREALTYVVTTDRPVRFPLSIRIPGTVISAVVDGAQAQPGAFFTVEREWSGTQQVQVSFTMEARMEERPNGLYCVKRGPLLYSVAIEEEWTPLEYVRDGVERKFPYCDYEVRPLSKWNYAFADGQFTVEEREDWEAPFSTERPPISMTGSFVEIDWGFDNGLCHQVPDSRVPLTPPQQVRLIPYGCTNLRMTEMPLIKC
;
A
#
# COMPACT_ATOMS: atom_id res chain seq x y z
N MET A 1 26.47 7.51 14.54
CA MET A 1 25.18 8.18 14.92
C MET A 1 24.28 8.19 13.67
N LEU A 2 23.05 7.73 13.79
CA LEU A 2 22.09 7.71 12.68
C LEU A 2 21.77 9.13 12.18
N LYS A 3 21.67 9.29 10.87
CA LYS A 3 21.14 10.51 10.28
C LYS A 3 19.66 10.66 10.67
N PRO A 4 19.23 11.87 11.08
CA PRO A 4 17.82 12.10 11.44
C PRO A 4 16.91 11.95 10.23
N LEU A 5 15.64 11.63 10.49
CA LEU A 5 14.57 11.69 9.50
C LEU A 5 14.29 13.15 9.11
N THR A 6 13.92 13.37 7.85
CA THR A 6 13.40 14.69 7.41
C THR A 6 12.05 14.99 8.06
N TYR A 7 11.18 13.98 8.07
CA TYR A 7 9.88 14.03 8.71
C TYR A 7 9.72 12.80 9.63
N THR A 8 9.31 13.04 10.87
CA THR A 8 9.07 11.98 11.85
C THR A 8 7.57 11.66 11.92
N PRO A 9 7.15 10.39 11.77
CA PRO A 9 5.75 10.00 11.89
C PRO A 9 5.15 10.36 13.26
N PHE A 10 3.85 10.62 13.28
CA PHE A 10 3.05 10.72 14.50
C PHE A 10 2.57 9.33 14.94
N THR A 11 2.15 9.24 16.19
CA THR A 11 1.57 8.03 16.76
C THR A 11 0.05 8.07 16.72
N THR A 12 -0.59 6.93 16.94
CA THR A 12 -2.06 6.84 17.06
C THR A 12 -2.62 7.65 18.24
N GLY A 13 -1.78 8.05 19.21
CA GLY A 13 -2.19 8.96 20.27
C GLY A 13 -2.34 10.41 19.82
N GLU A 14 -1.72 10.77 18.72
CA GLU A 14 -1.61 12.15 18.24
C GLU A 14 -2.36 12.38 16.93
N LEU A 15 -2.49 11.34 16.09
CA LEU A 15 -3.12 11.44 14.76
C LEU A 15 -4.38 10.58 14.70
N ARG A 16 -5.43 11.14 14.11
CA ARG A 16 -6.73 10.48 13.89
C ARG A 16 -7.20 10.67 12.45
N PRO A 17 -7.73 9.62 11.83
CA PRO A 17 -8.42 9.73 10.55
C PRO A 17 -9.73 10.50 10.71
N ALA A 18 -10.15 11.19 9.64
CA ALA A 18 -11.43 11.90 9.57
C ALA A 18 -12.11 11.64 8.22
N GLY A 19 -13.31 12.17 8.02
CA GLY A 19 -14.02 12.12 6.74
C GLY A 19 -14.02 10.74 6.07
N TRP A 20 -13.76 10.72 4.78
CA TRP A 20 -13.76 9.49 3.99
C TRP A 20 -12.66 8.50 4.41
N LEU A 21 -11.51 8.97 4.91
CA LEU A 21 -10.43 8.08 5.35
C LEU A 21 -10.84 7.27 6.58
N LYS A 22 -11.54 7.91 7.54
CA LYS A 22 -12.11 7.18 8.68
C LYS A 22 -13.12 6.15 8.22
N LYS A 23 -14.02 6.54 7.29
CA LYS A 23 -15.01 5.61 6.72
C LYS A 23 -14.36 4.39 6.06
N GLN A 24 -13.27 4.59 5.33
CA GLN A 24 -12.52 3.51 4.68
C GLN A 24 -11.93 2.53 5.71
N LEU A 25 -11.37 3.05 6.81
CA LEU A 25 -10.88 2.22 7.91
C LEU A 25 -12.01 1.48 8.64
N GLU A 26 -13.18 2.10 8.80
CA GLU A 26 -14.37 1.45 9.38
C GLU A 26 -14.85 0.27 8.50
N ILE A 27 -14.85 0.42 7.17
CA ILE A 27 -15.16 -0.66 6.23
C ILE A 27 -14.12 -1.78 6.37
N GLN A 28 -12.84 -1.45 6.44
CA GLN A 28 -11.77 -2.43 6.63
C GLN A 28 -11.93 -3.20 7.95
N ALA A 29 -12.26 -2.53 9.04
CA ALA A 29 -12.48 -3.15 10.34
C ALA A 29 -13.73 -4.04 10.36
N ALA A 30 -14.79 -3.66 9.64
CA ALA A 30 -16.00 -4.46 9.49
C ALA A 30 -15.82 -5.67 8.55
N GLY A 31 -14.82 -5.64 7.68
CA GLY A 31 -14.48 -6.70 6.74
C GLY A 31 -13.47 -7.72 7.29
N LEU A 32 -12.70 -8.29 6.37
CA LEU A 32 -11.78 -9.39 6.65
C LEU A 32 -10.70 -9.04 7.69
N SER A 33 -10.12 -7.84 7.62
CA SER A 33 -9.08 -7.39 8.56
C SER A 33 -9.50 -7.50 10.03
N GLY A 34 -10.74 -7.11 10.35
CA GLY A 34 -11.27 -7.15 11.70
C GLY A 34 -11.67 -8.54 12.19
N HIS A 35 -11.59 -9.57 11.33
CA HIS A 35 -12.16 -10.89 11.61
C HIS A 35 -11.21 -12.07 11.37
N LEU A 36 -10.01 -11.88 10.85
CA LEU A 36 -9.08 -12.99 10.54
C LEU A 36 -8.77 -13.88 11.75
N ASP A 37 -8.66 -13.30 12.93
CA ASP A 37 -8.46 -14.05 14.18
C ASP A 37 -9.67 -14.90 14.62
N LYS A 38 -10.81 -14.73 13.94
CA LYS A 38 -12.04 -15.51 14.22
C LYS A 38 -12.28 -16.60 13.17
N ILE A 39 -11.83 -16.36 11.93
CA ILE A 39 -12.22 -17.19 10.77
C ILE A 39 -11.05 -17.93 10.12
N TRP A 40 -9.84 -17.41 10.16
CA TRP A 40 -8.71 -17.99 9.46
C TRP A 40 -7.77 -18.75 10.42
N PRO A 41 -7.60 -20.08 10.23
CA PRO A 41 -6.82 -20.92 11.15
C PRO A 41 -5.36 -20.46 11.31
N ASP A 42 -4.72 -19.99 10.24
CA ASP A 42 -3.33 -19.51 10.27
C ASP A 42 -3.10 -18.32 11.22
N VAL A 43 -4.14 -17.57 11.52
CA VAL A 43 -4.12 -16.49 12.51
C VAL A 43 -4.75 -16.95 13.82
N ARG A 44 -5.94 -17.58 13.77
CA ARG A 44 -6.72 -17.98 14.95
C ARG A 44 -6.01 -19.01 15.83
N ASP A 45 -5.38 -20.00 15.19
CA ASP A 45 -4.80 -21.17 15.84
C ASP A 45 -3.26 -21.21 15.68
N SER A 46 -2.62 -20.04 15.45
CA SER A 46 -1.20 -19.92 15.12
C SER A 46 -0.27 -20.32 16.25
N ARG A 47 0.89 -20.87 15.92
CA ARG A 47 2.00 -21.12 16.86
C ARG A 47 2.46 -19.85 17.59
N TRP A 48 2.28 -18.67 17.03
CA TRP A 48 2.59 -17.40 17.67
C TRP A 48 1.79 -17.16 18.97
N ILE A 49 0.67 -17.82 19.14
CA ILE A 49 -0.16 -17.74 20.34
C ILE A 49 -0.36 -19.11 21.01
N GLY A 50 0.53 -20.07 20.73
CA GLY A 50 0.51 -21.40 21.33
C GLY A 50 -0.40 -22.41 20.65
N GLY A 51 -0.89 -22.13 19.44
CA GLY A 51 -1.62 -23.07 18.58
C GLY A 51 -0.70 -23.99 17.79
N GLU A 52 -1.24 -24.64 16.76
CA GLU A 52 -0.52 -25.64 15.93
C GLU A 52 -0.38 -25.23 14.47
N GLN A 53 -1.07 -24.15 14.04
CA GLN A 53 -1.07 -23.68 12.68
C GLN A 53 0.17 -22.81 12.38
N GLU A 54 0.24 -22.29 11.18
CA GLU A 54 1.34 -21.48 10.66
C GLU A 54 2.02 -20.60 11.73
N GLY A 55 3.32 -20.67 11.85
CA GLY A 55 4.12 -19.99 12.86
C GLY A 55 5.20 -19.10 12.26
N TRP A 56 5.00 -18.57 11.06
CA TRP A 56 6.00 -17.78 10.37
C TRP A 56 5.54 -16.34 10.10
N GLU A 57 4.89 -16.02 8.97
CA GLU A 57 4.61 -14.61 8.61
C GLU A 57 3.15 -14.16 8.79
N ARG A 58 2.17 -15.07 8.89
CA ARG A 58 0.74 -14.71 8.84
C ARG A 58 0.29 -13.81 9.98
N VAL A 59 0.55 -14.23 11.21
CA VAL A 59 0.19 -13.42 12.39
C VAL A 59 0.96 -12.10 12.43
N PRO A 60 2.29 -12.06 12.21
CA PRO A 60 3.01 -10.80 12.13
C PRO A 60 2.45 -9.84 11.06
N TYR A 61 2.20 -10.29 9.85
CA TYR A 61 1.60 -9.46 8.80
C TYR A 61 0.23 -8.92 9.18
N TRP A 62 -0.65 -9.78 9.69
CA TRP A 62 -1.98 -9.33 10.12
C TRP A 62 -1.90 -8.29 11.24
N LEU A 63 -1.09 -8.53 12.27
CA LEU A 63 -0.93 -7.61 13.40
C LEU A 63 -0.35 -6.26 12.97
N ASP A 64 0.53 -6.24 11.97
CA ASP A 64 1.16 -5.01 11.44
C ASP A 64 0.14 -3.99 10.90
N GLY A 65 -1.02 -4.47 10.44
CA GLY A 65 -2.17 -3.64 10.04
C GLY A 65 -3.28 -3.57 11.08
N PHE A 66 -3.58 -4.68 11.78
CA PHE A 66 -4.67 -4.76 12.73
C PHE A 66 -4.47 -3.88 13.97
N ILE A 67 -3.23 -3.82 14.48
CA ILE A 67 -2.90 -2.97 15.62
C ILE A 67 -3.18 -1.49 15.32
N PRO A 68 -2.56 -0.85 14.31
CA PRO A 68 -2.85 0.56 14.05
C PRO A 68 -4.32 0.80 13.68
N LEU A 69 -4.99 -0.13 13.00
CA LEU A 69 -6.42 -0.04 12.70
C LEU A 69 -7.26 0.08 13.99
N ALA A 70 -6.99 -0.79 14.97
CA ALA A 70 -7.71 -0.82 16.25
C ALA A 70 -7.55 0.50 17.05
N TRP A 71 -6.33 1.07 17.06
CA TRP A 71 -6.05 2.31 17.78
C TRP A 71 -6.51 3.55 17.03
N LEU A 72 -6.45 3.58 15.70
CA LEU A 72 -6.96 4.68 14.88
C LEU A 72 -8.48 4.82 14.97
N LEU A 73 -9.19 3.70 15.07
CA LEU A 73 -10.65 3.68 15.24
C LEU A 73 -11.11 3.72 16.71
N GLU A 74 -10.17 3.61 17.66
CA GLU A 74 -10.46 3.53 19.10
C GLU A 74 -11.41 2.36 19.46
N ASP A 75 -11.30 1.24 18.73
CA ASP A 75 -12.11 0.05 18.93
C ASP A 75 -11.56 -0.80 20.08
N GLU A 76 -12.24 -0.81 21.21
CA GLU A 76 -11.78 -1.49 22.43
C GLU A 76 -11.80 -3.03 22.31
N ASP A 77 -12.69 -3.65 21.51
CA ASP A 77 -12.67 -5.09 21.24
C ASP A 77 -11.43 -5.46 20.41
N MET A 78 -11.15 -4.71 19.34
CA MET A 78 -9.98 -4.93 18.50
C MET A 78 -8.68 -4.70 19.31
N LYS A 79 -8.61 -3.65 20.13
CA LYS A 79 -7.46 -3.38 21.02
C LYS A 79 -7.21 -4.55 21.99
N ALA A 80 -8.29 -5.07 22.60
CA ALA A 80 -8.20 -6.20 23.53
C ALA A 80 -7.70 -7.49 22.82
N ARG A 81 -8.17 -7.73 21.59
CA ARG A 81 -7.73 -8.86 20.77
C ARG A 81 -6.26 -8.72 20.36
N ALA A 82 -5.83 -7.55 19.89
CA ALA A 82 -4.43 -7.27 19.59
C ALA A 82 -3.54 -7.50 20.83
N LYS A 83 -3.94 -6.97 21.99
CA LYS A 83 -3.22 -7.17 23.24
C LYS A 83 -3.07 -8.64 23.61
N ARG A 84 -4.10 -9.46 23.42
CA ARG A 84 -4.05 -10.91 23.67
C ARG A 84 -2.96 -11.59 22.84
N TYR A 85 -2.84 -11.23 21.55
CA TYR A 85 -1.79 -11.74 20.67
C TYR A 85 -0.40 -11.30 21.14
N ILE A 86 -0.22 -10.01 21.43
CA ILE A 86 1.07 -9.49 21.91
C ILE A 86 1.45 -10.09 23.25
N ASP A 87 0.52 -10.21 24.21
CA ASP A 87 0.78 -10.86 25.51
C ASP A 87 1.25 -12.31 25.34
N ALA A 88 0.62 -13.09 24.45
CA ALA A 88 1.00 -14.46 24.15
C ALA A 88 2.40 -14.54 23.49
N ILE A 89 2.68 -13.68 22.53
CA ILE A 89 3.97 -13.62 21.84
C ILE A 89 5.09 -13.27 22.82
N LEU A 90 4.90 -12.26 23.69
CA LEU A 90 5.90 -11.86 24.67
C LEU A 90 6.10 -12.95 25.74
N ALA A 91 5.05 -13.67 26.13
CA ALA A 91 5.14 -14.77 27.08
C ALA A 91 5.89 -15.99 26.55
N GLN A 92 6.00 -16.16 25.23
CA GLN A 92 6.73 -17.25 24.58
C GLN A 92 8.22 -16.92 24.35
N GLN A 93 8.65 -15.67 24.58
CA GLN A 93 10.05 -15.31 24.42
C GLN A 93 10.93 -16.13 25.36
N GLN A 94 11.92 -16.85 24.81
CA GLN A 94 12.78 -17.75 25.53
C GLN A 94 13.84 -16.99 26.37
N GLU A 95 14.48 -17.67 27.32
CA GLU A 95 15.46 -17.04 28.24
C GLU A 95 16.63 -16.39 27.50
N ASP A 96 17.08 -16.98 26.39
CA ASP A 96 18.14 -16.44 25.54
C ASP A 96 17.70 -15.28 24.62
N GLY A 97 16.41 -14.92 24.64
CA GLY A 97 15.84 -13.85 23.85
C GLY A 97 15.16 -14.30 22.55
N TRP A 98 15.27 -15.58 22.16
CA TRP A 98 14.61 -16.09 20.96
C TRP A 98 13.10 -15.87 21.02
N LEU A 99 12.53 -15.29 19.96
CA LEU A 99 11.12 -14.86 19.95
C LEU A 99 10.24 -15.68 18.99
N CYS A 100 10.82 -16.24 17.91
CA CYS A 100 10.04 -16.96 16.90
C CYS A 100 9.50 -18.31 17.42
N PRO A 101 8.28 -18.73 17.03
CA PRO A 101 7.61 -19.92 17.55
C PRO A 101 8.11 -21.21 16.88
N CYS A 102 9.36 -21.56 17.12
CA CYS A 102 9.96 -22.82 16.67
C CYS A 102 10.73 -23.47 17.81
N THR A 103 10.97 -24.79 17.68
CA THR A 103 11.80 -25.52 18.64
C THR A 103 13.28 -25.19 18.46
N GLN A 104 14.09 -25.48 19.48
CA GLN A 104 15.53 -25.24 19.39
C GLN A 104 16.20 -26.01 18.23
N GLN A 105 15.70 -27.19 17.89
CA GLN A 105 16.21 -28.00 16.78
C GLN A 105 15.85 -27.42 15.39
N GLU A 106 14.80 -26.61 15.30
CA GLU A 106 14.37 -25.95 14.07
C GLU A 106 15.11 -24.65 13.79
N ARG A 107 15.77 -24.02 14.79
CA ARG A 107 16.37 -22.69 14.69
C ARG A 107 17.35 -22.53 13.53
N ASP A 108 18.18 -23.55 13.27
CA ASP A 108 19.21 -23.51 12.21
C ASP A 108 18.61 -23.47 10.80
N ARG A 109 17.33 -23.81 10.65
CA ARG A 109 16.59 -23.84 9.38
C ARG A 109 15.42 -22.86 9.36
N TYR A 110 15.25 -22.11 10.44
CA TYR A 110 14.15 -21.14 10.54
C TYR A 110 14.53 -19.86 9.81
N ASP A 111 13.74 -19.49 8.80
CA ASP A 111 13.95 -18.24 8.08
C ASP A 111 13.61 -17.03 8.99
N MET A 112 14.62 -16.21 9.24
CA MET A 112 14.56 -15.08 10.18
C MET A 112 13.69 -13.91 9.68
N TRP A 113 13.09 -14.01 8.50
CA TRP A 113 12.10 -13.05 8.03
C TRP A 113 10.97 -12.83 9.04
N ALA A 114 10.48 -13.88 9.67
CA ALA A 114 9.45 -13.79 10.71
C ALA A 114 9.89 -12.96 11.93
N LEU A 115 11.18 -13.01 12.29
CA LEU A 115 11.74 -12.16 13.36
C LEU A 115 11.70 -10.68 12.97
N PHE A 116 12.07 -10.35 11.73
CA PHE A 116 12.05 -8.96 11.25
C PHE A 116 10.65 -8.39 11.32
N LEU A 117 9.66 -9.16 10.86
CA LEU A 117 8.24 -8.79 10.92
C LEU A 117 7.76 -8.61 12.35
N ILE A 118 7.98 -9.57 13.23
CA ILE A 118 7.43 -9.48 14.59
C ILE A 118 8.10 -8.36 15.41
N CYS A 119 9.40 -8.11 15.22
CA CYS A 119 10.04 -6.95 15.84
C CYS A 119 9.45 -5.62 15.34
N LYS A 120 9.16 -5.52 14.04
CA LYS A 120 8.44 -4.36 13.47
C LYS A 120 7.04 -4.20 14.08
N VAL A 121 6.28 -5.29 14.21
CA VAL A 121 4.95 -5.30 14.85
C VAL A 121 5.01 -4.83 16.30
N LEU A 122 6.01 -5.30 17.05
CA LEU A 122 6.22 -4.86 18.44
C LEU A 122 6.52 -3.37 18.53
N VAL A 123 7.30 -2.82 17.59
CA VAL A 123 7.52 -1.36 17.49
C VAL A 123 6.20 -0.63 17.25
N VAL A 124 5.39 -1.08 16.29
CA VAL A 124 4.06 -0.50 16.01
C VAL A 124 3.16 -0.57 17.24
N TYR A 125 3.15 -1.69 17.95
CA TYR A 125 2.39 -1.84 19.18
C TYR A 125 2.87 -0.89 20.29
N HIS A 126 4.18 -0.76 20.47
CA HIS A 126 4.74 0.21 21.42
C HIS A 126 4.32 1.65 21.07
N ASP A 127 4.35 2.02 19.79
CA ASP A 127 3.95 3.36 19.37
C ASP A 127 2.46 3.65 19.64
N CYS A 128 1.62 2.62 19.59
CA CYS A 128 0.21 2.71 19.96
C CYS A 128 -0.03 2.76 21.48
N THR A 129 0.76 2.03 22.29
CA THR A 129 0.43 1.71 23.70
C THR A 129 1.41 2.27 24.72
N ARG A 130 2.66 2.50 24.32
CA ARG A 130 3.80 2.77 25.24
C ARG A 130 4.06 1.64 26.23
N ASP A 131 3.76 0.38 25.86
CA ASP A 131 4.03 -0.79 26.68
C ASP A 131 5.54 -0.98 26.89
N GLU A 132 6.00 -0.78 28.13
CA GLU A 132 7.43 -0.81 28.47
C GLU A 132 8.07 -2.20 28.27
N ARG A 133 7.28 -3.27 28.24
CA ARG A 133 7.79 -4.64 28.01
C ARG A 133 8.38 -4.80 26.61
N VAL A 134 7.87 -4.04 25.65
CA VAL A 134 8.24 -4.16 24.22
C VAL A 134 9.71 -3.82 23.98
N GLU A 135 10.20 -2.72 24.56
CA GLU A 135 11.59 -2.29 24.34
C GLU A 135 12.57 -3.39 24.77
N GLU A 136 12.34 -3.99 25.95
CA GLU A 136 13.19 -5.08 26.44
C GLU A 136 13.05 -6.35 25.60
N ALA A 137 11.84 -6.69 25.14
CA ALA A 137 11.62 -7.85 24.29
C ALA A 137 12.32 -7.72 22.93
N VAL A 138 12.23 -6.56 22.29
CA VAL A 138 12.93 -6.26 21.03
C VAL A 138 14.45 -6.27 21.25
N TYR A 139 14.95 -5.67 22.35
CA TYR A 139 16.36 -5.70 22.71
C TYR A 139 16.89 -7.14 22.80
N ARG A 140 16.21 -7.98 23.56
CA ARG A 140 16.62 -9.38 23.75
C ARG A 140 16.55 -10.17 22.45
N ALA A 141 15.50 -9.97 21.66
CA ALA A 141 15.34 -10.64 20.37
C ALA A 141 16.44 -10.27 19.36
N LEU A 142 16.73 -8.97 19.21
CA LEU A 142 17.80 -8.50 18.32
C LEU A 142 19.19 -8.89 18.84
N LYS A 143 19.42 -8.92 20.17
CA LYS A 143 20.67 -9.36 20.75
C LYS A 143 20.93 -10.85 20.51
N ASN A 144 19.89 -11.68 20.68
CA ASN A 144 19.94 -13.10 20.34
C ASN A 144 20.23 -13.30 18.85
N PHE A 145 19.54 -12.53 17.99
CA PHE A 145 19.76 -12.60 16.54
C PHE A 145 21.17 -12.17 16.14
N HIS A 146 21.74 -11.15 16.77
CA HIS A 146 23.13 -10.74 16.55
C HIS A 146 24.11 -11.88 16.83
N VAL A 147 23.92 -12.60 17.94
CA VAL A 147 24.73 -13.80 18.28
C VAL A 147 24.46 -14.95 17.30
N HIS A 148 23.21 -15.14 16.89
CA HIS A 148 22.85 -16.17 15.91
C HIS A 148 23.59 -15.99 14.59
N MET A 149 23.70 -14.75 14.10
CA MET A 149 24.42 -14.41 12.87
C MET A 149 25.95 -14.62 12.94
N GLU A 150 26.55 -14.80 14.13
CA GLU A 150 27.98 -15.18 14.22
C GLU A 150 28.23 -16.61 13.69
N HIS A 151 27.20 -17.45 13.63
CA HIS A 151 27.28 -18.86 13.28
C HIS A 151 26.39 -19.26 12.11
N HIS A 152 25.45 -18.41 11.70
CA HIS A 152 24.45 -18.66 10.65
C HIS A 152 24.37 -17.47 9.69
N THR A 153 24.31 -17.76 8.40
CA THR A 153 24.11 -16.75 7.36
C THR A 153 22.63 -16.55 7.07
N LEU A 154 22.29 -15.38 6.55
CA LEU A 154 20.95 -15.13 6.03
C LEU A 154 20.69 -16.02 4.79
N PHE A 155 19.47 -16.51 4.66
CA PHE A 155 19.01 -17.27 3.50
C PHE A 155 17.58 -16.89 3.12
N ASP A 156 17.15 -17.30 1.93
CA ASP A 156 15.80 -17.12 1.37
C ASP A 156 15.19 -15.73 1.59
N TRP A 157 14.11 -15.63 2.35
CA TRP A 157 13.35 -14.40 2.55
C TRP A 157 14.07 -13.39 3.44
N ALA A 158 14.73 -13.86 4.49
CA ALA A 158 15.51 -12.97 5.34
C ALA A 158 16.67 -12.31 4.57
N ALA A 159 17.36 -13.07 3.71
CA ALA A 159 18.40 -12.53 2.84
C ALA A 159 17.85 -11.52 1.82
N SER A 160 16.66 -11.78 1.25
CA SER A 160 16.02 -10.88 0.29
C SER A 160 15.42 -9.63 0.94
N ARG A 161 15.02 -9.70 2.22
CA ARG A 161 14.30 -8.64 2.96
C ARG A 161 15.11 -8.10 4.15
N TRP A 162 16.41 -8.24 4.15
CA TRP A 162 17.33 -7.90 5.25
C TRP A 162 17.13 -6.50 5.82
N PHE A 163 16.80 -5.52 4.96
CA PHE A 163 16.62 -4.12 5.31
C PHE A 163 15.37 -3.86 6.17
N GLU A 164 14.38 -4.77 6.18
CA GLU A 164 13.22 -4.67 7.08
C GLU A 164 13.64 -4.73 8.56
N CYS A 165 14.69 -5.48 8.87
CA CYS A 165 15.24 -5.54 10.22
C CYS A 165 15.90 -4.22 10.66
N LEU A 166 16.30 -3.35 9.73
CA LEU A 166 16.83 -2.03 10.07
C LEU A 166 15.80 -1.13 10.78
N ILE A 167 14.50 -1.35 10.54
CA ILE A 167 13.44 -0.57 11.17
C ILE A 167 13.44 -0.76 12.70
N PRO A 168 13.31 -1.98 13.26
CA PRO A 168 13.41 -2.18 14.70
C PRO A 168 14.82 -1.93 15.26
N ILE A 169 15.89 -2.16 14.49
CA ILE A 169 17.26 -1.85 14.92
C ILE A 169 17.42 -0.34 15.15
N PHE A 170 16.98 0.49 14.21
CA PHE A 170 17.10 1.95 14.33
C PHE A 170 16.18 2.52 15.41
N TRP A 171 14.95 1.97 15.53
CA TRP A 171 14.04 2.31 16.61
C TRP A 171 14.65 2.03 17.99
N LEU A 172 15.33 0.91 18.14
CA LEU A 172 16.01 0.54 19.39
C LEU A 172 17.26 1.39 19.60
N TYR A 173 18.08 1.61 18.57
CA TYR A 173 19.29 2.43 18.65
C TYR A 173 19.01 3.88 19.08
N GLU A 174 17.92 4.45 18.65
CA GLU A 174 17.50 5.81 19.04
C GLU A 174 17.11 5.89 20.53
N ARG A 175 16.82 4.76 21.19
CA ARG A 175 16.48 4.63 22.62
C ARG A 175 17.66 4.14 23.45
N ARG A 176 18.38 3.16 22.93
CA ARG A 176 19.55 2.52 23.55
C ARG A 176 20.70 2.51 22.52
N PRO A 177 21.52 3.56 22.44
CA PRO A 177 22.57 3.67 21.43
C PRO A 177 23.76 2.76 21.77
N GLU A 178 23.67 1.49 21.46
CA GLU A 178 24.70 0.48 21.64
C GLU A 178 25.36 0.13 20.30
N GLU A 179 26.71 -0.05 20.28
CA GLU A 179 27.51 -0.26 19.08
C GLU A 179 27.11 -1.53 18.31
N TRP A 180 26.82 -2.63 19.03
CA TRP A 180 26.42 -3.90 18.40
C TRP A 180 25.18 -3.81 17.50
N LEU A 181 24.31 -2.84 17.71
CA LEU A 181 23.17 -2.60 16.84
C LEU A 181 23.61 -2.13 15.46
N MET A 182 24.68 -1.32 15.40
CA MET A 182 25.25 -0.89 14.12
C MET A 182 26.06 -2.02 13.48
N ASP A 183 26.73 -2.85 14.27
CA ASP A 183 27.41 -4.06 13.77
C ASP A 183 26.40 -5.03 13.17
N LEU A 184 25.23 -5.22 13.81
CA LEU A 184 24.13 -6.04 13.26
C LEU A 184 23.60 -5.45 11.95
N ALA A 185 23.38 -4.14 11.88
CA ALA A 185 22.93 -3.47 10.66
C ALA A 185 23.94 -3.63 9.52
N TYR A 186 25.24 -3.57 9.82
CA TYR A 186 26.30 -3.81 8.85
C TYR A 186 26.32 -5.28 8.37
N SER A 187 26.21 -6.24 9.28
CA SER A 187 26.16 -7.67 8.94
C SER A 187 24.98 -8.00 8.03
N LEU A 188 23.80 -7.47 8.34
CA LEU A 188 22.62 -7.59 7.48
C LEU A 188 22.87 -7.05 6.07
N ARG A 189 23.53 -5.90 5.93
CA ARG A 189 23.86 -5.30 4.61
C ARG A 189 24.85 -6.16 3.82
N VAL A 190 25.79 -6.79 4.51
CA VAL A 190 26.84 -7.63 3.87
C VAL A 190 26.27 -8.97 3.42
N GLU A 191 25.43 -9.61 4.23
CA GLU A 191 24.87 -10.93 3.95
C GLU A 191 23.59 -10.87 3.12
N GLY A 192 22.85 -9.76 3.17
CA GLY A 192 21.63 -9.58 2.44
C GLY A 192 21.84 -9.35 0.95
N PHE A 193 20.78 -9.56 0.17
CA PHE A 193 20.80 -9.39 -1.28
C PHE A 193 21.15 -7.94 -1.67
N ASN A 194 22.04 -7.79 -2.65
CA ASN A 194 22.53 -6.48 -3.08
C ASN A 194 21.63 -5.86 -4.17
N TYR A 195 20.57 -5.15 -3.75
CA TYR A 195 19.65 -4.48 -4.66
C TYR A 195 20.27 -3.32 -5.43
N GLU A 196 21.25 -2.61 -4.86
CA GLU A 196 21.98 -1.55 -5.57
C GLU A 196 22.67 -2.10 -6.81
N GLU A 197 23.34 -3.24 -6.68
CA GLU A 197 23.98 -3.91 -7.80
C GLU A 197 22.95 -4.45 -8.82
N LEU A 198 21.80 -4.96 -8.34
CA LEU A 198 20.71 -5.39 -9.20
C LEU A 198 20.23 -4.25 -10.11
N TYR A 199 19.91 -3.09 -9.53
CA TYR A 199 19.39 -1.95 -10.29
C TYR A 199 20.46 -1.34 -11.19
N ARG A 200 21.68 -1.18 -10.72
CA ARG A 200 22.80 -0.71 -11.55
C ARG A 200 23.10 -1.62 -12.75
N ARG A 201 22.89 -2.93 -12.63
CA ARG A 201 23.09 -3.94 -13.68
C ARG A 201 21.79 -4.57 -14.13
N TRP A 202 20.75 -3.76 -14.26
CA TRP A 202 19.40 -4.23 -14.55
C TRP A 202 19.33 -5.27 -15.69
N ARG A 203 18.82 -6.45 -15.38
CA ARG A 203 18.66 -7.57 -16.33
C ARG A 203 17.24 -8.10 -16.40
N LEU A 204 16.33 -7.58 -15.58
CA LEU A 204 14.95 -8.03 -15.48
C LEU A 204 14.03 -7.19 -16.41
N SER A 205 14.45 -6.93 -17.64
CA SER A 205 13.69 -6.09 -18.58
C SER A 205 12.61 -6.84 -19.37
N ARG A 206 12.39 -8.11 -19.08
CA ARG A 206 11.40 -8.95 -19.76
C ARG A 206 10.54 -9.67 -18.73
N PRO A 207 9.30 -10.06 -19.11
CA PRO A 207 8.47 -10.91 -18.27
C PRO A 207 9.18 -12.19 -17.86
N GLU A 208 9.17 -12.48 -16.56
CA GLU A 208 9.74 -13.70 -16.01
C GLU A 208 8.84 -14.92 -16.31
N ARG A 209 9.46 -16.08 -16.41
CA ARG A 209 8.76 -17.33 -16.70
C ARG A 209 8.90 -18.37 -15.58
N LYS A 210 9.76 -18.08 -14.63
CA LYS A 210 10.06 -18.94 -13.48
C LYS A 210 10.16 -18.07 -12.24
N TRP A 211 9.66 -18.61 -11.17
CA TRP A 211 9.75 -17.97 -9.88
C TRP A 211 11.21 -17.87 -9.40
N THR A 212 11.62 -16.68 -8.97
CA THR A 212 12.93 -16.43 -8.34
C THR A 212 12.80 -15.32 -7.28
N GLN A 213 13.57 -15.43 -6.20
CA GLN A 213 13.63 -14.40 -5.17
C GLN A 213 13.99 -13.01 -5.73
N VAL A 214 14.85 -12.96 -6.75
CA VAL A 214 15.40 -11.72 -7.32
C VAL A 214 14.37 -10.94 -8.13
N SER A 215 13.47 -11.64 -8.82
CA SER A 215 12.43 -11.04 -9.65
C SER A 215 11.06 -11.01 -8.98
N HIS A 216 10.97 -11.50 -7.73
CA HIS A 216 9.74 -11.52 -6.94
C HIS A 216 9.29 -10.09 -6.64
N VAL A 217 8.07 -9.77 -7.08
CA VAL A 217 7.57 -8.39 -7.13
C VAL A 217 7.46 -7.74 -5.75
N VAL A 218 7.14 -8.53 -4.71
CA VAL A 218 7.05 -8.01 -3.34
C VAL A 218 8.44 -7.66 -2.78
N ASN A 219 9.45 -8.51 -3.05
CA ASN A 219 10.82 -8.20 -2.66
C ASN A 219 11.31 -6.91 -3.31
N LEU A 220 10.97 -6.69 -4.59
CA LEU A 220 11.32 -5.46 -5.31
C LEU A 220 10.56 -4.24 -4.76
N ALA A 221 9.26 -4.38 -4.44
CA ALA A 221 8.48 -3.33 -3.81
C ALA A 221 9.04 -2.92 -2.44
N MET A 222 9.39 -3.90 -1.61
CA MET A 222 10.04 -3.68 -0.31
C MET A 222 11.41 -3.03 -0.47
N SER A 223 12.20 -3.45 -1.46
CA SER A 223 13.58 -2.98 -1.66
C SER A 223 13.70 -1.50 -2.04
N LEU A 224 12.61 -0.87 -2.50
CA LEU A 224 12.60 0.57 -2.81
C LEU A 224 13.09 1.43 -1.62
N LYS A 225 12.78 1.02 -0.38
CA LYS A 225 13.22 1.74 0.84
C LYS A 225 14.61 1.33 1.33
N ALA A 226 15.19 0.24 0.82
CA ALA A 226 16.42 -0.35 1.37
C ALA A 226 17.60 0.63 1.38
N GLY A 227 17.87 1.30 0.26
CA GLY A 227 18.93 2.31 0.17
C GLY A 227 18.70 3.50 1.08
N ALA A 228 17.47 3.99 1.17
CA ALA A 228 17.13 5.10 2.04
C ALA A 228 17.27 4.74 3.53
N LEU A 229 16.82 3.56 3.95
CA LEU A 229 17.04 3.10 5.32
C LEU A 229 18.53 3.02 5.65
N TYR A 230 19.33 2.37 4.81
CA TYR A 230 20.75 2.20 5.07
C TYR A 230 21.56 3.51 4.96
N SER A 231 21.08 4.48 4.17
CA SER A 231 21.68 5.82 4.07
C SER A 231 21.71 6.56 5.40
N ARG A 232 20.84 6.21 6.36
CA ARG A 232 20.87 6.76 7.71
C ARG A 232 22.16 6.37 8.47
N VAL A 233 22.80 5.27 8.07
CA VAL A 233 24.11 4.84 8.59
C VAL A 233 25.24 5.48 7.80
N THR A 234 25.20 5.42 6.46
CA THR A 234 26.29 5.84 5.58
C THR A 234 26.32 7.35 5.32
N GLY A 235 25.15 7.98 5.26
CA GLY A 235 25.00 9.38 4.86
C GLY A 235 25.05 9.61 3.35
N GLU A 236 24.92 8.53 2.54
CA GLU A 236 24.76 8.61 1.10
C GLU A 236 23.42 9.23 0.68
N ASP A 237 23.23 9.49 -0.62
CA ASP A 237 21.97 10.03 -1.12
C ASP A 237 20.83 9.02 -0.91
N PRO A 238 19.83 9.32 -0.06
CA PRO A 238 18.75 8.40 0.25
C PRO A 238 17.77 8.17 -0.91
N ASN A 239 17.77 9.03 -1.93
CA ASN A 239 16.88 8.92 -3.09
C ASN A 239 17.48 8.10 -4.24
N ALA A 240 18.79 8.00 -4.35
CA ALA A 240 19.46 7.53 -5.56
C ALA A 240 18.97 6.15 -6.02
N MET A 241 19.06 5.15 -5.12
CA MET A 241 18.66 3.78 -5.46
C MET A 241 17.15 3.67 -5.75
N ALA A 242 16.31 4.33 -4.94
CA ALA A 242 14.86 4.25 -5.11
C ALA A 242 14.37 4.87 -6.43
N LYS A 243 14.94 6.01 -6.84
CA LYS A 243 14.61 6.66 -8.12
C LYS A 243 15.04 5.82 -9.31
N GLU A 244 16.24 5.25 -9.28
CA GLU A 244 16.72 4.34 -10.31
C GLU A 244 15.83 3.09 -10.41
N ALA A 245 15.57 2.44 -9.28
CA ALA A 245 14.71 1.26 -9.19
C ALA A 245 13.31 1.53 -9.76
N TYR A 246 12.66 2.59 -9.31
CA TYR A 246 11.32 2.97 -9.78
C TYR A 246 11.31 3.24 -11.28
N ALA A 247 12.29 3.98 -11.81
CA ALA A 247 12.37 4.27 -13.24
C ALA A 247 12.52 3.00 -14.10
N LEU A 248 13.34 2.04 -13.66
CA LEU A 248 13.52 0.75 -14.33
C LEU A 248 12.26 -0.11 -14.29
N LEU A 249 11.64 -0.23 -13.12
CA LEU A 249 10.40 -0.98 -12.93
C LEU A 249 9.25 -0.40 -13.76
N GLN A 250 9.08 0.92 -13.77
CA GLN A 250 8.06 1.58 -14.59
C GLN A 250 8.29 1.41 -16.08
N ARG A 251 9.55 1.52 -16.54
CA ARG A 251 9.89 1.37 -17.96
C ARG A 251 9.56 -0.02 -18.50
N ASP A 252 9.89 -1.08 -17.72
CA ASP A 252 9.87 -2.46 -18.22
C ASP A 252 8.62 -3.25 -17.75
N HIS A 253 7.98 -2.82 -16.66
CA HIS A 253 6.86 -3.52 -16.01
C HIS A 253 5.73 -2.59 -15.52
N GLY A 254 5.74 -1.32 -15.90
CA GLY A 254 4.84 -0.31 -15.35
C GLY A 254 3.38 -0.52 -15.71
N MET A 255 2.51 -0.31 -14.72
CA MET A 255 1.05 -0.26 -14.84
C MET A 255 0.54 1.18 -14.97
N ALA A 256 -0.66 1.34 -15.51
CA ALA A 256 -1.30 2.66 -15.64
C ALA A 256 -1.50 3.39 -14.29
N CYS A 257 -1.73 2.65 -13.20
CA CYS A 257 -1.90 3.23 -11.86
C CYS A 257 -0.59 3.69 -11.19
N GLY A 258 0.58 3.56 -11.86
CA GLY A 258 1.88 3.95 -11.29
C GLY A 258 2.56 2.85 -10.47
N HIS A 259 1.99 1.63 -10.45
CA HIS A 259 2.64 0.42 -9.94
C HIS A 259 3.34 -0.35 -11.06
N PHE A 260 3.83 -1.53 -10.78
CA PHE A 260 4.43 -2.46 -11.73
C PHE A 260 3.80 -3.85 -11.59
N THR A 261 3.78 -4.60 -12.69
CA THR A 261 3.19 -5.92 -12.77
C THR A 261 4.12 -6.97 -12.18
N GLY A 262 3.52 -7.97 -11.60
CA GLY A 262 4.14 -9.20 -11.13
C GLY A 262 3.07 -10.08 -10.52
N ASP A 263 2.87 -11.24 -11.13
CA ASP A 263 1.94 -12.26 -10.65
C ASP A 263 2.52 -13.11 -9.50
N GLU A 264 3.74 -13.08 -9.26
CA GLU A 264 4.73 -13.37 -8.22
C GLU A 264 6.02 -12.72 -8.64
N CYS A 265 6.43 -12.88 -9.89
CA CYS A 265 7.60 -12.29 -10.48
C CYS A 265 7.22 -11.30 -11.59
N LEU A 266 8.11 -10.35 -11.88
CA LEU A 266 7.90 -9.28 -12.86
C LEU A 266 7.34 -9.79 -14.19
N SER A 267 6.26 -9.18 -14.68
CA SER A 267 5.43 -9.71 -15.77
C SER A 267 5.32 -8.84 -17.01
N GLY A 268 6.01 -7.69 -17.08
CA GLY A 268 6.02 -6.79 -18.25
C GLY A 268 4.94 -5.72 -18.19
N THR A 269 4.62 -5.12 -19.34
CA THR A 269 3.73 -3.94 -19.43
C THR A 269 2.34 -4.26 -20.00
N SER A 270 1.99 -5.53 -20.12
CA SER A 270 0.68 -5.93 -20.66
C SER A 270 -0.45 -5.60 -19.70
N PRO A 271 -1.56 -4.99 -20.15
CA PRO A 271 -2.67 -4.60 -19.28
C PRO A 271 -3.46 -5.79 -18.70
N ILE A 272 -3.26 -7.00 -19.23
CA ILE A 272 -3.86 -8.24 -18.70
C ILE A 272 -2.91 -9.03 -17.80
N GLN A 273 -1.74 -8.50 -17.50
CA GLN A 273 -0.79 -9.11 -16.59
C GLN A 273 -1.18 -8.83 -15.14
N GLY A 274 -0.90 -9.78 -14.24
CA GLY A 274 -1.22 -9.68 -12.83
C GLY A 274 -0.38 -8.65 -12.08
N SER A 275 -0.92 -8.14 -10.99
CA SER A 275 -0.21 -7.35 -9.99
C SER A 275 -0.63 -7.82 -8.60
N GLU A 276 0.32 -8.40 -7.90
CA GLU A 276 0.14 -8.99 -6.58
C GLU A 276 -0.23 -7.94 -5.52
N CYS A 277 -1.25 -8.22 -4.72
CA CYS A 277 -1.74 -7.34 -3.65
C CYS A 277 -0.66 -7.00 -2.62
N CYS A 278 0.19 -7.97 -2.23
CA CYS A 278 1.31 -7.72 -1.32
C CYS A 278 2.27 -6.66 -1.88
N SER A 279 2.56 -6.69 -3.19
CA SER A 279 3.46 -5.72 -3.80
C SER A 279 2.91 -4.30 -3.74
N VAL A 280 1.60 -4.12 -3.83
CA VAL A 280 0.93 -2.82 -3.73
C VAL A 280 1.14 -2.23 -2.33
N VAL A 281 0.79 -2.98 -1.27
CA VAL A 281 0.89 -2.46 0.11
C VAL A 281 2.35 -2.28 0.56
N GLU A 282 3.26 -3.13 0.13
CA GLU A 282 4.69 -3.01 0.44
C GLU A 282 5.36 -1.86 -0.32
N ALA A 283 4.93 -1.56 -1.54
CA ALA A 283 5.37 -0.35 -2.25
C ALA A 283 4.85 0.92 -1.55
N MET A 284 3.59 0.94 -1.11
CA MET A 284 3.04 2.05 -0.32
C MET A 284 3.88 2.29 0.93
N TYR A 285 4.15 1.25 1.70
CA TYR A 285 4.97 1.34 2.91
C TYR A 285 6.41 1.79 2.61
N SER A 286 6.98 1.36 1.49
CA SER A 286 8.28 1.84 1.02
C SER A 286 8.26 3.33 0.70
N TYR A 287 7.22 3.83 0.04
CA TYR A 287 7.06 5.26 -0.27
C TYR A 287 6.87 6.12 0.99
N GLU A 288 6.16 5.62 1.99
CA GLU A 288 6.01 6.29 3.29
C GLU A 288 7.36 6.45 4.01
N HIS A 289 8.20 5.41 4.02
CA HIS A 289 9.57 5.50 4.55
C HIS A 289 10.45 6.44 3.75
N LEU A 290 10.41 6.36 2.42
CA LEU A 290 11.15 7.25 1.53
C LEU A 290 10.75 8.71 1.78
N LEU A 291 9.46 8.99 1.90
CA LEU A 291 8.94 10.33 2.20
C LEU A 291 9.45 10.83 3.57
N SER A 292 9.40 9.99 4.60
CA SER A 292 9.90 10.30 5.93
C SER A 292 11.40 10.59 5.96
N ILE A 293 12.21 9.77 5.28
CA ILE A 293 13.67 9.88 5.28
C ILE A 293 14.15 11.04 4.41
N THR A 294 13.59 11.18 3.20
CA THR A 294 14.08 12.09 2.17
C THR A 294 13.38 13.44 2.14
N GLY A 295 12.10 13.48 2.50
CA GLY A 295 11.25 14.66 2.31
C GLY A 295 10.89 14.94 0.86
N ASP A 296 11.15 14.02 -0.07
CA ASP A 296 10.86 14.20 -1.49
C ASP A 296 9.35 14.00 -1.76
N PRO A 297 8.62 15.01 -2.26
CA PRO A 297 7.18 14.96 -2.46
C PRO A 297 6.74 13.89 -3.47
N GLN A 298 7.62 13.44 -4.37
CA GLN A 298 7.32 12.40 -5.35
C GLN A 298 6.83 11.11 -4.69
N TRP A 299 7.39 10.76 -3.54
CA TRP A 299 7.01 9.55 -2.82
C TRP A 299 5.59 9.62 -2.25
N GLY A 300 5.13 10.83 -1.89
CA GLY A 300 3.74 11.07 -1.53
C GLY A 300 2.78 10.91 -2.70
N ASP A 301 3.16 11.38 -3.89
CA ASP A 301 2.36 11.20 -5.12
C ASP A 301 2.21 9.72 -5.47
N LEU A 302 3.27 8.92 -5.34
CA LEU A 302 3.24 7.49 -5.63
C LEU A 302 2.47 6.70 -4.56
N ALA A 303 2.59 7.06 -3.29
CA ALA A 303 1.78 6.45 -2.23
C ALA A 303 0.28 6.69 -2.46
N GLU A 304 -0.12 7.92 -2.81
CA GLU A 304 -1.51 8.26 -3.16
C GLU A 304 -1.99 7.56 -4.43
N ALA A 305 -1.14 7.45 -5.45
CA ALA A 305 -1.49 6.74 -6.68
C ALA A 305 -1.87 5.28 -6.42
N LEU A 306 -1.16 4.58 -5.53
CA LEU A 306 -1.50 3.21 -5.14
C LEU A 306 -2.71 3.16 -4.21
N ALA A 307 -2.76 4.03 -3.20
CA ALA A 307 -3.85 4.08 -2.22
C ALA A 307 -5.21 4.39 -2.85
N PHE A 308 -5.25 5.23 -3.88
CA PHE A 308 -6.51 5.67 -4.49
C PHE A 308 -6.90 4.86 -5.74
N ASN A 309 -6.02 3.98 -6.21
CA ASN A 309 -6.29 3.13 -7.37
C ASN A 309 -6.06 1.66 -7.07
N ALA A 310 -4.81 1.20 -6.99
CA ALA A 310 -4.48 -0.23 -6.94
C ALA A 310 -4.97 -0.92 -5.66
N LEU A 311 -4.84 -0.29 -4.49
CA LEU A 311 -5.23 -0.92 -3.22
C LEU A 311 -6.74 -1.17 -3.14
N PRO A 312 -7.64 -0.19 -3.33
CA PRO A 312 -9.08 -0.46 -3.29
C PRO A 312 -9.55 -1.38 -4.41
N ALA A 313 -8.94 -1.32 -5.60
CA ALA A 313 -9.31 -2.16 -6.73
C ALA A 313 -8.98 -3.66 -6.56
N THR A 314 -8.14 -4.01 -5.58
CA THR A 314 -7.82 -5.41 -5.23
C THR A 314 -8.83 -6.00 -4.26
N LEU A 315 -9.61 -5.17 -3.58
CA LEU A 315 -10.54 -5.55 -2.52
C LEU A 315 -11.99 -5.50 -3.00
N SER A 316 -12.85 -6.38 -2.48
CA SER A 316 -14.30 -6.15 -2.61
C SER A 316 -14.70 -4.86 -1.91
N PRO A 317 -15.79 -4.17 -2.32
CA PRO A 317 -16.18 -2.88 -1.74
C PRO A 317 -16.42 -2.91 -0.22
N ASP A 318 -16.82 -4.08 0.31
CA ASP A 318 -17.03 -4.34 1.75
C ASP A 318 -15.79 -4.89 2.46
N MET A 319 -14.69 -5.11 1.71
CA MET A 319 -13.41 -5.67 2.18
C MET A 319 -13.49 -7.06 2.86
N TRP A 320 -14.51 -7.86 2.54
CA TRP A 320 -14.58 -9.25 2.98
C TRP A 320 -13.78 -10.21 2.11
N THR A 321 -13.37 -9.77 0.91
CA THR A 321 -12.56 -10.56 0.00
C THR A 321 -11.53 -9.68 -0.71
N HIS A 322 -10.48 -10.32 -1.21
CA HIS A 322 -9.43 -9.67 -2.02
C HIS A 322 -9.02 -10.59 -3.17
N GLN A 323 -8.41 -10.00 -4.20
CA GLN A 323 -7.66 -10.75 -5.21
C GLN A 323 -6.21 -10.93 -4.75
N TYR A 324 -5.56 -11.97 -5.24
CA TYR A 324 -4.10 -12.06 -5.21
C TYR A 324 -3.54 -11.16 -6.31
N ASP A 325 -3.97 -11.38 -7.56
CA ASP A 325 -3.57 -10.63 -8.74
C ASP A 325 -4.71 -9.83 -9.34
N GLN A 326 -4.59 -8.51 -9.35
CA GLN A 326 -5.43 -7.60 -10.13
C GLN A 326 -4.82 -7.35 -11.51
N GLN A 327 -5.64 -6.98 -12.50
CA GLN A 327 -5.22 -6.58 -13.84
C GLN A 327 -5.68 -5.17 -14.16
N THR A 328 -4.94 -4.44 -15.01
CA THR A 328 -5.34 -3.11 -15.49
C THR A 328 -6.59 -3.21 -16.40
N ASN A 329 -6.61 -4.20 -17.30
CA ASN A 329 -7.78 -4.58 -18.09
C ASN A 329 -8.33 -5.91 -17.56
N GLN A 330 -9.28 -5.83 -16.65
CA GLN A 330 -9.89 -6.93 -15.91
C GLN A 330 -11.38 -6.99 -16.22
N VAL A 331 -11.74 -7.63 -17.30
CA VAL A 331 -13.15 -7.66 -17.75
C VAL A 331 -13.95 -8.83 -17.17
N CYS A 332 -13.27 -9.76 -16.51
CA CYS A 332 -13.86 -10.92 -15.86
C CYS A 332 -12.90 -11.40 -14.76
N CYS A 333 -13.42 -11.94 -13.67
CA CYS A 333 -12.65 -12.61 -12.62
C CYS A 333 -13.20 -14.01 -12.41
N THR A 334 -12.56 -14.99 -13.01
CA THR A 334 -12.94 -16.41 -12.89
C THR A 334 -11.69 -17.22 -12.64
N ARG A 335 -11.85 -18.48 -12.22
CA ARG A 335 -10.74 -19.41 -12.18
C ARG A 335 -10.23 -19.64 -13.61
N LEU A 336 -9.00 -19.23 -13.89
CA LEU A 336 -8.39 -19.40 -15.21
C LEU A 336 -8.00 -20.87 -15.42
N PRO A 337 -8.23 -21.46 -16.62
CA PRO A 337 -7.79 -22.81 -16.94
C PRO A 337 -6.27 -22.97 -16.86
N GLU A 338 -5.78 -24.11 -16.39
CA GLU A 338 -4.34 -24.36 -16.18
C GLU A 338 -3.48 -24.22 -17.45
N ASP A 339 -4.02 -24.53 -18.62
CA ASP A 339 -3.34 -24.42 -19.91
C ASP A 339 -3.42 -23.02 -20.53
N HIS A 340 -4.18 -22.11 -19.92
CA HIS A 340 -4.40 -20.74 -20.39
C HIS A 340 -4.10 -19.68 -19.33
N VAL A 341 -3.30 -20.01 -18.32
CA VAL A 341 -2.93 -19.06 -17.27
C VAL A 341 -2.01 -17.98 -17.83
N VAL A 342 -2.45 -16.75 -17.77
CA VAL A 342 -1.64 -15.57 -18.12
C VAL A 342 -0.59 -15.30 -17.05
N PHE A 343 -0.88 -15.67 -15.80
CA PHE A 343 0.01 -15.54 -14.63
C PHE A 343 1.05 -16.65 -14.64
N ARG A 344 2.21 -16.40 -15.23
CA ARG A 344 3.24 -17.41 -15.51
C ARG A 344 3.97 -17.94 -14.29
N THR A 345 3.96 -17.17 -13.21
CA THR A 345 4.62 -17.50 -11.95
C THR A 345 3.63 -17.70 -10.82
N ASN A 346 2.32 -17.70 -11.13
CA ASN A 346 1.24 -17.91 -10.20
C ASN A 346 0.17 -18.86 -10.78
N SER A 347 -0.96 -19.05 -10.12
CA SER A 347 -2.06 -19.91 -10.57
C SER A 347 -3.27 -19.12 -11.06
N GLY A 348 -4.17 -19.81 -11.77
CA GLY A 348 -5.43 -19.23 -12.24
C GLY A 348 -6.42 -18.85 -11.13
N GLU A 349 -6.22 -19.35 -9.90
CA GLU A 349 -7.05 -19.02 -8.74
C GLU A 349 -6.73 -17.62 -8.18
N SER A 350 -5.54 -17.08 -8.44
CA SER A 350 -5.13 -15.75 -7.97
C SER A 350 -5.99 -14.61 -8.51
N HIS A 351 -6.78 -14.87 -9.54
CA HIS A 351 -7.70 -13.93 -10.17
C HIS A 351 -9.06 -13.82 -9.45
N LEU A 352 -9.41 -14.77 -8.61
CA LEU A 352 -10.69 -14.76 -7.85
C LEU A 352 -10.65 -13.68 -6.75
N PHE A 353 -11.82 -13.16 -6.40
CA PHE A 353 -12.02 -12.52 -5.11
C PHE A 353 -12.31 -13.59 -4.06
N GLY A 354 -11.63 -13.58 -2.92
CA GLY A 354 -11.81 -14.62 -1.91
C GLY A 354 -11.12 -14.30 -0.59
N LEU A 355 -11.25 -15.25 0.37
CA LEU A 355 -10.51 -15.22 1.62
C LEU A 355 -9.01 -15.44 1.37
N GLU A 356 -8.70 -16.42 0.54
CA GLU A 356 -7.33 -16.87 0.29
C GLU A 356 -7.22 -17.36 -1.17
N PRO A 357 -7.35 -16.42 -2.14
CA PRO A 357 -7.17 -16.78 -3.54
C PRO A 357 -5.71 -17.19 -3.76
N ASN A 358 -5.50 -18.44 -4.15
CA ASN A 358 -4.21 -19.08 -4.39
C ASN A 358 -3.34 -19.26 -3.14
N PHE A 359 -2.90 -18.19 -2.46
CA PHE A 359 -1.96 -18.25 -1.33
C PHE A 359 -2.23 -17.17 -0.29
N GLY A 360 -1.97 -17.46 0.98
CA GLY A 360 -2.43 -16.65 2.11
C GLY A 360 -1.57 -15.43 2.50
N CYS A 361 -0.45 -15.13 1.81
CA CYS A 361 0.38 -13.99 2.17
C CYS A 361 -0.41 -12.68 2.05
N CYS A 362 -1.12 -12.49 0.95
CA CYS A 362 -1.92 -11.30 0.71
C CYS A 362 -3.08 -11.16 1.70
N THR A 363 -3.71 -12.27 2.12
CA THR A 363 -4.76 -12.31 3.15
C THR A 363 -4.31 -11.65 4.45
N ALA A 364 -3.06 -11.92 4.86
CA ALA A 364 -2.48 -11.30 6.05
C ALA A 364 -1.95 -9.90 5.79
N ASN A 365 -1.33 -9.64 4.63
CA ASN A 365 -0.53 -8.45 4.41
C ASN A 365 -1.31 -7.21 3.94
N PHE A 366 -2.44 -7.36 3.20
CA PHE A 366 -3.20 -6.19 2.73
C PHE A 366 -3.67 -5.29 3.88
N ASN A 367 -3.79 -5.85 5.08
CA ASN A 367 -4.30 -5.19 6.28
C ASN A 367 -3.53 -3.93 6.66
N GLN A 368 -2.23 -3.83 6.29
CA GLN A 368 -1.40 -2.69 6.66
C GLN A 368 -1.64 -1.44 5.79
N GLY A 369 -2.17 -1.59 4.56
CA GLY A 369 -2.20 -0.52 3.56
C GLY A 369 -2.87 0.76 4.06
N TRP A 370 -4.17 0.72 4.38
CA TRP A 370 -4.91 1.89 4.84
C TRP A 370 -4.49 2.43 6.21
N PRO A 371 -4.26 1.58 7.25
CA PRO A 371 -3.87 2.10 8.56
C PRO A 371 -2.53 2.81 8.57
N LYS A 372 -1.52 2.31 7.84
CA LYS A 372 -0.20 2.95 7.74
C LYS A 372 -0.26 4.23 6.91
N LEU A 373 -1.02 4.24 5.81
CA LEU A 373 -1.29 5.46 5.06
C LEU A 373 -1.93 6.54 5.94
N ALA A 374 -2.90 6.16 6.77
CA ALA A 374 -3.56 7.10 7.68
C ALA A 374 -2.57 7.71 8.68
N LEU A 375 -1.63 6.92 9.21
CA LEU A 375 -0.56 7.41 10.09
C LEU A 375 0.47 8.28 9.36
N SER A 376 0.50 8.22 8.04
CA SER A 376 1.43 8.98 7.20
C SER A 376 0.82 10.28 6.64
N THR A 377 -0.41 10.69 7.04
CA THR A 377 -1.05 11.91 6.52
C THR A 377 -0.36 13.18 7.00
N PHE A 378 0.02 13.21 8.27
CA PHE A 378 0.85 14.27 8.85
C PHE A 378 2.13 13.68 9.43
N MET A 379 3.21 14.45 9.37
CA MET A 379 4.48 14.14 10.03
C MET A 379 5.03 15.39 10.72
N ARG A 380 5.89 15.17 11.73
CA ARG A 380 6.64 16.26 12.36
C ARG A 380 7.78 16.69 11.45
N SER A 381 7.89 17.97 11.17
CA SER A 381 9.14 18.57 10.69
C SER A 381 9.99 19.03 11.88
N GLN A 382 11.24 19.41 11.62
CA GLN A 382 12.13 19.89 12.68
C GLN A 382 11.56 21.06 13.50
N LYS A 383 10.69 21.89 12.92
CA LYS A 383 10.16 23.11 13.54
C LYS A 383 8.64 23.18 13.59
N GLY A 384 7.92 22.24 13.00
CA GLY A 384 6.46 22.31 12.90
C GLY A 384 5.82 21.07 12.30
N LEU A 385 4.85 21.24 11.42
CA LEU A 385 4.03 20.20 10.83
C LEU A 385 4.26 20.09 9.33
N ALA A 386 4.18 18.88 8.81
CA ALA A 386 4.11 18.60 7.38
C ALA A 386 2.88 17.74 7.07
N SER A 387 2.01 18.22 6.17
CA SER A 387 0.93 17.44 5.56
C SER A 387 1.49 16.79 4.30
N VAL A 388 1.74 15.48 4.37
CA VAL A 388 2.55 14.77 3.36
C VAL A 388 1.73 13.80 2.51
N ILE A 389 0.67 13.20 3.06
CA ILE A 389 -0.38 12.47 2.32
C ILE A 389 -1.69 13.24 2.51
N LEU A 390 -2.36 13.56 1.40
CA LEU A 390 -3.52 14.44 1.43
C LEU A 390 -4.81 13.62 1.59
N ALA A 391 -5.12 13.31 2.85
CA ALA A 391 -6.37 12.65 3.22
C ALA A 391 -6.92 13.26 4.52
N PRO A 392 -8.25 13.30 4.72
CA PRO A 392 -8.85 13.98 5.86
C PRO A 392 -8.40 13.33 7.17
N SER A 393 -7.78 14.14 8.03
CA SER A 393 -7.20 13.68 9.30
C SER A 393 -6.98 14.86 10.27
N VAL A 394 -6.76 14.52 11.53
CA VAL A 394 -6.51 15.48 12.60
C VAL A 394 -5.25 15.07 13.34
N VAL A 395 -4.31 15.99 13.47
CA VAL A 395 -3.14 15.81 14.34
C VAL A 395 -3.22 16.75 15.53
N SER A 396 -2.94 16.23 16.73
CA SER A 396 -2.86 16.99 17.99
C SER A 396 -1.52 16.73 18.66
N CYS A 397 -0.71 17.78 18.82
CA CYS A 397 0.64 17.63 19.35
C CYS A 397 1.09 18.88 20.13
N GLN A 398 2.27 18.75 20.75
CA GLN A 398 2.95 19.86 21.42
C GLN A 398 3.97 20.49 20.45
N ILE A 399 3.93 21.82 20.30
CA ILE A 399 4.97 22.59 19.60
C ILE A 399 5.44 23.71 20.55
N GLY A 400 6.68 23.63 21.01
CA GLY A 400 7.13 24.45 22.13
C GLY A 400 6.27 24.20 23.37
N GLU A 401 5.70 25.28 23.94
CA GLU A 401 4.77 25.18 25.07
C GLU A 401 3.29 25.15 24.67
N ALA A 402 2.98 25.26 23.37
CA ALA A 402 1.63 25.31 22.88
C ALA A 402 1.09 23.92 22.53
N ARG A 403 -0.17 23.66 22.91
CA ARG A 403 -0.92 22.55 22.34
C ARG A 403 -1.50 23.00 21.01
N VAL A 404 -1.18 22.23 19.97
CA VAL A 404 -1.59 22.49 18.58
C VAL A 404 -2.45 21.36 18.08
N THR A 405 -3.59 21.71 17.48
CA THR A 405 -4.41 20.79 16.69
C THR A 405 -4.47 21.31 15.26
N CYS A 406 -4.15 20.47 14.29
CA CYS A 406 -4.28 20.77 12.85
C CYS A 406 -5.20 19.72 12.21
N GLU A 407 -6.33 20.17 11.68
CA GLU A 407 -7.30 19.33 10.98
C GLU A 407 -7.24 19.62 9.48
N LEU A 408 -7.11 18.59 8.67
CA LEU A 408 -7.29 18.66 7.22
C LEU A 408 -8.72 18.22 6.88
N ARG A 409 -9.51 19.15 6.39
CA ARG A 409 -10.86 18.94 5.85
C ARG A 409 -10.80 18.91 4.33
N THR A 410 -11.12 17.78 3.73
CA THR A 410 -11.08 17.62 2.28
C THR A 410 -11.79 16.34 1.84
N ASP A 411 -12.33 16.38 0.61
CA ASP A 411 -12.73 15.20 -0.16
C ASP A 411 -11.73 14.90 -1.30
N TYR A 412 -10.51 15.45 -1.25
CA TYR A 412 -9.44 15.02 -2.15
C TYR A 412 -9.21 13.51 -1.98
N PRO A 413 -9.02 12.72 -3.06
CA PRO A 413 -8.74 13.13 -4.45
C PRO A 413 -10.00 13.40 -5.32
N PHE A 414 -11.20 13.30 -4.77
CA PHE A 414 -12.45 13.44 -5.53
C PHE A 414 -12.82 14.91 -5.79
N ARG A 415 -12.33 15.80 -4.92
CA ARG A 415 -12.52 17.26 -4.96
C ARG A 415 -11.18 17.99 -4.96
N GLU A 416 -11.20 19.24 -5.36
CA GLU A 416 -10.00 20.08 -5.56
C GLU A 416 -9.70 21.00 -4.37
N ALA A 417 -10.60 21.08 -3.38
CA ALA A 417 -10.47 21.98 -2.24
C ALA A 417 -9.97 21.26 -0.98
N LEU A 418 -9.04 21.93 -0.28
CA LEU A 418 -8.55 21.51 1.03
C LEU A 418 -8.61 22.69 1.99
N THR A 419 -9.02 22.43 3.23
CA THR A 419 -9.02 23.43 4.31
C THR A 419 -8.25 22.87 5.50
N TYR A 420 -7.16 23.54 5.87
CA TYR A 420 -6.47 23.26 7.14
C TYR A 420 -7.03 24.17 8.21
N VAL A 421 -7.44 23.59 9.33
CA VAL A 421 -7.91 24.32 10.51
C VAL A 421 -6.89 24.11 11.63
N VAL A 422 -6.13 25.16 11.94
CA VAL A 422 -5.10 25.14 12.98
C VAL A 422 -5.65 25.84 14.22
N THR A 423 -5.68 25.11 15.34
CA THR A 423 -6.10 25.64 16.64
C THR A 423 -4.97 25.53 17.65
N THR A 424 -4.71 26.61 18.41
CA THR A 424 -3.66 26.64 19.43
C THR A 424 -4.21 27.23 20.74
N ASP A 425 -3.78 26.69 21.87
CA ASP A 425 -4.17 27.16 23.21
C ASP A 425 -3.47 28.46 23.63
N ARG A 426 -2.36 28.82 22.97
CA ARG A 426 -1.59 30.03 23.13
C ARG A 426 -0.86 30.40 21.84
N PRO A 427 -0.46 31.66 21.64
CA PRO A 427 0.31 32.05 20.45
C PRO A 427 1.60 31.23 20.31
N VAL A 428 1.83 30.70 19.12
CA VAL A 428 3.05 29.93 18.79
C VAL A 428 3.39 30.10 17.32
N ARG A 429 4.67 30.28 17.02
CA ARG A 429 5.17 30.37 15.64
C ARG A 429 5.72 29.03 15.17
N PHE A 430 5.19 28.51 14.07
CA PHE A 430 5.73 27.33 13.42
C PHE A 430 5.35 27.28 11.93
N PRO A 431 6.13 26.56 11.09
CA PRO A 431 5.79 26.27 9.71
C PRO A 431 4.79 25.10 9.59
N LEU A 432 3.75 25.29 8.78
CA LEU A 432 2.93 24.21 8.23
C LEU A 432 3.36 23.99 6.77
N SER A 433 4.05 22.89 6.49
CA SER A 433 4.45 22.51 5.14
C SER A 433 3.37 21.62 4.52
N ILE A 434 2.87 22.01 3.34
CA ILE A 434 1.79 21.32 2.63
C ILE A 434 2.37 20.77 1.33
N ARG A 435 2.27 19.45 1.11
CA ARG A 435 2.67 18.87 -0.16
C ARG A 435 1.68 19.28 -1.25
N ILE A 436 2.20 19.78 -2.35
CA ILE A 436 1.45 20.07 -3.57
C ILE A 436 1.68 18.91 -4.53
N PRO A 437 0.67 18.11 -4.87
CA PRO A 437 0.86 16.96 -5.75
C PRO A 437 1.43 17.35 -7.11
N GLY A 438 2.36 16.56 -7.64
CA GLY A 438 2.88 16.73 -8.99
C GLY A 438 1.85 16.39 -10.09
N THR A 439 0.75 15.75 -9.71
CA THR A 439 -0.33 15.34 -10.61
C THR A 439 -1.37 16.45 -10.89
N VAL A 440 -1.33 17.56 -10.15
CA VAL A 440 -2.21 18.71 -10.38
C VAL A 440 -1.62 19.68 -11.41
N ILE A 441 -2.45 20.45 -12.09
CA ILE A 441 -2.01 21.44 -13.10
C ILE A 441 -1.49 22.70 -12.43
N SER A 442 -2.21 23.17 -11.40
CA SER A 442 -1.87 24.34 -10.61
C SER A 442 -2.42 24.23 -9.21
N ALA A 443 -1.87 25.01 -8.30
CA ALA A 443 -2.31 25.07 -6.92
C ALA A 443 -2.23 26.51 -6.40
N VAL A 444 -3.17 26.87 -5.52
CA VAL A 444 -3.21 28.13 -4.81
C VAL A 444 -3.35 27.86 -3.31
N VAL A 445 -2.51 28.49 -2.48
CA VAL A 445 -2.55 28.40 -1.02
C VAL A 445 -2.74 29.83 -0.45
N ASP A 446 -3.84 30.09 0.24
CA ASP A 446 -4.20 31.43 0.78
C ASP A 446 -4.03 32.57 -0.26
N GLY A 447 -4.39 32.31 -1.53
CA GLY A 447 -4.26 33.25 -2.64
C GLY A 447 -2.88 33.32 -3.29
N ALA A 448 -1.87 32.63 -2.76
CA ALA A 448 -0.53 32.54 -3.36
C ALA A 448 -0.40 31.32 -4.27
N GLN A 449 0.26 31.48 -5.42
CA GLN A 449 0.56 30.37 -6.31
C GLN A 449 1.55 29.40 -5.65
N ALA A 450 1.28 28.10 -5.73
CA ALA A 450 2.10 27.03 -5.22
C ALA A 450 2.58 26.11 -6.36
N GLN A 451 3.84 25.67 -6.28
CA GLN A 451 4.46 24.85 -7.31
C GLN A 451 4.01 23.39 -7.18
N PRO A 452 3.39 22.76 -8.21
CA PRO A 452 3.15 21.33 -8.23
C PRO A 452 4.44 20.52 -8.09
N GLY A 453 4.38 19.39 -7.37
CA GLY A 453 5.53 18.53 -7.10
C GLY A 453 6.50 19.09 -6.06
N ALA A 454 6.07 20.03 -5.22
CA ALA A 454 6.88 20.67 -4.18
C ALA A 454 6.09 20.78 -2.85
N PHE A 455 6.78 21.19 -1.79
CA PHE A 455 6.13 21.63 -0.56
C PHE A 455 5.93 23.15 -0.57
N PHE A 456 4.75 23.59 -0.20
CA PHE A 456 4.44 24.98 0.10
C PHE A 456 4.39 25.17 1.62
N THR A 457 5.14 26.15 2.15
CA THR A 457 5.23 26.37 3.60
C THR A 457 4.51 27.64 4.00
N VAL A 458 3.52 27.51 4.89
CA VAL A 458 2.85 28.61 5.57
C VAL A 458 3.52 28.80 6.93
N GLU A 459 4.33 29.84 7.08
CA GLU A 459 4.98 30.16 8.35
C GLU A 459 4.42 31.47 8.92
N ARG A 460 3.77 31.38 10.08
CA ARG A 460 3.21 32.55 10.79
C ARG A 460 3.08 32.27 12.27
N GLU A 461 2.76 33.25 13.05
CA GLU A 461 2.29 33.10 14.42
C GLU A 461 0.83 32.62 14.39
N TRP A 462 0.58 31.47 15.00
CA TRP A 462 -0.74 30.87 15.14
C TRP A 462 -1.30 31.25 16.51
N SER A 463 -2.55 31.74 16.55
CA SER A 463 -3.23 32.12 17.78
C SER A 463 -4.73 31.86 17.67
N GLY A 464 -5.29 31.15 18.63
CA GLY A 464 -6.68 30.70 18.56
C GLY A 464 -6.89 29.74 17.38
N THR A 465 -7.99 29.91 16.63
CA THR A 465 -8.32 29.11 15.46
C THR A 465 -8.11 29.92 14.18
N GLN A 466 -7.28 29.42 13.27
CA GLN A 466 -6.99 30.01 11.97
C GLN A 466 -7.10 28.96 10.87
N GLN A 467 -7.34 29.40 9.64
CA GLN A 467 -7.47 28.51 8.50
C GLN A 467 -6.41 28.80 7.44
N VAL A 468 -6.09 27.78 6.64
CA VAL A 468 -5.36 27.86 5.37
C VAL A 468 -6.21 27.19 4.31
N GLN A 469 -6.50 27.93 3.24
CA GLN A 469 -7.27 27.43 2.11
C GLN A 469 -6.33 26.98 0.99
N VAL A 470 -6.55 25.78 0.46
CA VAL A 470 -5.82 25.27 -0.68
C VAL A 470 -6.81 24.87 -1.76
N SER A 471 -6.53 25.28 -2.98
CA SER A 471 -7.29 24.83 -4.15
C SER A 471 -6.33 24.30 -5.23
N PHE A 472 -6.69 23.19 -5.82
CA PHE A 472 -6.00 22.59 -6.96
C PHE A 472 -6.79 22.84 -8.25
N THR A 473 -6.12 22.72 -9.39
CA THR A 473 -6.77 22.55 -10.69
C THR A 473 -6.39 21.17 -11.21
N MET A 474 -7.38 20.33 -11.44
CA MET A 474 -7.19 18.98 -11.99
C MET A 474 -8.03 18.80 -13.25
N GLU A 475 -7.41 18.38 -14.35
CA GLU A 475 -8.07 18.11 -15.62
C GLU A 475 -7.90 16.66 -16.02
N ALA A 476 -8.87 16.12 -16.77
CA ALA A 476 -8.74 14.81 -17.39
C ALA A 476 -7.65 14.86 -18.48
N ARG A 477 -6.70 13.94 -18.43
CA ARG A 477 -5.60 13.82 -19.38
C ARG A 477 -5.46 12.40 -19.87
N MET A 478 -5.28 12.24 -21.17
CA MET A 478 -4.89 10.97 -21.76
C MET A 478 -3.38 10.77 -21.63
N GLU A 479 -2.98 9.59 -21.23
CA GLU A 479 -1.59 9.15 -21.15
C GLU A 479 -1.39 7.94 -22.07
N GLU A 480 -0.35 8.01 -22.92
CA GLU A 480 -0.02 6.92 -23.82
C GLU A 480 0.54 5.72 -23.05
N ARG A 481 0.07 4.54 -23.44
CA ARG A 481 0.50 3.25 -22.87
C ARG A 481 1.11 2.37 -23.97
N PRO A 482 1.83 1.28 -23.61
CA PRO A 482 2.38 0.35 -24.59
C PRO A 482 1.34 -0.13 -25.60
N ASN A 483 1.80 -0.52 -26.77
CA ASN A 483 0.98 -1.02 -27.89
C ASN A 483 -0.03 -0.01 -28.48
N GLY A 484 0.21 1.30 -28.29
CA GLY A 484 -0.69 2.36 -28.77
C GLY A 484 -2.05 2.33 -28.08
N LEU A 485 -2.06 1.93 -26.82
CA LEU A 485 -3.20 2.10 -25.91
C LEU A 485 -3.04 3.42 -25.16
N TYR A 486 -4.12 3.87 -24.54
CA TYR A 486 -4.20 5.08 -23.73
C TYR A 486 -5.00 4.81 -22.47
N CYS A 487 -4.68 5.51 -21.39
CA CYS A 487 -5.51 5.59 -20.19
C CYS A 487 -5.86 7.05 -19.89
N VAL A 488 -6.82 7.28 -18.99
CA VAL A 488 -7.26 8.63 -18.59
C VAL A 488 -6.98 8.82 -17.10
N LYS A 489 -6.34 9.93 -16.75
CA LYS A 489 -6.06 10.35 -15.37
C LYS A 489 -6.61 11.75 -15.10
N ARG A 490 -7.02 12.00 -13.85
CA ARG A 490 -7.35 13.33 -13.32
C ARG A 490 -6.77 13.44 -11.91
N GLY A 491 -5.79 14.31 -11.73
CA GLY A 491 -5.00 14.31 -10.49
C GLY A 491 -4.37 12.94 -10.25
N PRO A 492 -4.47 12.36 -9.04
CA PRO A 492 -3.93 11.03 -8.73
C PRO A 492 -4.85 9.88 -9.18
N LEU A 493 -6.09 10.17 -9.61
CA LEU A 493 -7.06 9.14 -9.99
C LEU A 493 -6.87 8.69 -11.44
N LEU A 494 -6.80 7.37 -11.63
CA LEU A 494 -6.92 6.67 -12.88
C LEU A 494 -8.40 6.34 -13.11
N TYR A 495 -8.86 6.36 -14.35
CA TYR A 495 -10.26 6.09 -14.69
C TYR A 495 -10.41 4.89 -15.62
N SER A 496 -11.51 4.17 -15.45
CA SER A 496 -11.81 2.95 -16.20
C SER A 496 -13.27 2.94 -16.60
N VAL A 497 -13.61 2.22 -17.67
CA VAL A 497 -15.00 1.97 -18.05
C VAL A 497 -15.73 1.30 -16.91
N ALA A 498 -16.90 1.83 -16.54
CA ALA A 498 -17.79 1.20 -15.57
C ALA A 498 -18.46 -0.02 -16.20
N ILE A 499 -18.14 -1.21 -15.71
CA ILE A 499 -18.72 -2.48 -16.17
C ILE A 499 -19.73 -2.94 -15.12
N GLU A 500 -20.95 -3.29 -15.56
CA GLU A 500 -21.95 -3.93 -14.69
C GLU A 500 -21.51 -5.37 -14.40
N GLU A 501 -21.72 -5.83 -13.16
CA GLU A 501 -21.12 -7.05 -12.62
C GLU A 501 -22.15 -8.03 -12.07
N GLU A 502 -21.89 -9.32 -12.25
CA GLU A 502 -22.57 -10.42 -11.57
C GLU A 502 -21.58 -11.18 -10.70
N TRP A 503 -21.84 -11.24 -9.40
CA TRP A 503 -21.02 -11.95 -8.41
C TRP A 503 -21.63 -13.31 -8.09
N THR A 504 -20.91 -14.40 -8.38
CA THR A 504 -21.32 -15.77 -8.08
C THR A 504 -20.49 -16.31 -6.93
N PRO A 505 -21.08 -16.56 -5.73
CA PRO A 505 -20.36 -17.11 -4.60
C PRO A 505 -20.02 -18.58 -4.82
N LEU A 506 -18.79 -18.97 -4.41
CA LEU A 506 -18.27 -20.34 -4.42
C LEU A 506 -17.96 -20.73 -2.96
N GLU A 507 -18.84 -21.49 -2.34
CA GLU A 507 -18.68 -21.93 -0.96
C GLU A 507 -18.10 -23.35 -0.90
N TYR A 508 -17.04 -23.56 -0.12
CA TYR A 508 -16.40 -24.86 0.06
C TYR A 508 -15.44 -24.82 1.27
N VAL A 509 -14.89 -26.00 1.61
CA VAL A 509 -13.81 -26.14 2.59
C VAL A 509 -12.58 -26.70 1.87
N ARG A 510 -11.42 -26.08 2.05
CA ARG A 510 -10.13 -26.56 1.55
C ARG A 510 -9.10 -26.50 2.68
N ASP A 511 -8.39 -27.61 2.90
CA ASP A 511 -7.32 -27.73 3.91
C ASP A 511 -7.76 -27.27 5.34
N GLY A 512 -9.01 -27.52 5.69
CA GLY A 512 -9.59 -27.11 6.96
C GLY A 512 -10.03 -25.65 7.03
N VAL A 513 -9.83 -24.89 5.96
CA VAL A 513 -10.24 -23.48 5.86
C VAL A 513 -11.62 -23.40 5.19
N GLU A 514 -12.60 -22.91 5.95
CA GLU A 514 -13.97 -22.70 5.46
C GLU A 514 -14.03 -21.42 4.62
N ARG A 515 -14.58 -21.53 3.42
CA ARG A 515 -14.90 -20.41 2.52
C ARG A 515 -16.40 -20.32 2.39
N LYS A 516 -17.00 -19.38 3.10
CA LYS A 516 -18.45 -19.16 3.11
C LYS A 516 -18.77 -17.68 3.06
N PHE A 517 -20.00 -17.35 2.71
CA PHE A 517 -20.47 -15.95 2.73
C PHE A 517 -20.22 -15.28 4.10
N PRO A 518 -19.65 -14.06 4.17
CA PRO A 518 -19.26 -13.19 3.04
C PRO A 518 -17.82 -13.40 2.52
N TYR A 519 -17.01 -14.28 3.12
CA TYR A 519 -15.61 -14.53 2.79
C TYR A 519 -15.38 -15.82 1.96
N CYS A 520 -16.38 -16.23 1.15
CA CYS A 520 -16.17 -17.26 0.14
C CYS A 520 -15.40 -16.71 -1.06
N ASP A 521 -14.99 -17.61 -1.96
CA ASP A 521 -14.48 -17.17 -3.26
C ASP A 521 -15.64 -16.70 -4.14
N TYR A 522 -15.36 -15.78 -5.05
CA TYR A 522 -16.33 -15.26 -6.01
C TYR A 522 -15.79 -15.29 -7.43
N GLU A 523 -16.60 -15.77 -8.36
CA GLU A 523 -16.45 -15.41 -9.76
C GLU A 523 -17.24 -14.13 -10.04
N VAL A 524 -16.65 -13.21 -10.80
CA VAL A 524 -17.27 -11.95 -11.21
C VAL A 524 -17.29 -11.87 -12.73
N ARG A 525 -18.47 -11.71 -13.32
CA ARG A 525 -18.68 -11.70 -14.75
C ARG A 525 -19.31 -10.40 -15.23
N PRO A 526 -18.95 -9.91 -16.45
CA PRO A 526 -19.51 -8.67 -16.97
C PRO A 526 -20.97 -8.89 -17.45
N LEU A 527 -21.84 -7.95 -17.10
CA LEU A 527 -23.21 -7.84 -17.60
C LEU A 527 -23.37 -6.75 -18.67
N SER A 528 -22.38 -5.87 -18.82
CA SER A 528 -22.36 -4.81 -19.82
C SER A 528 -21.16 -4.93 -20.76
N LYS A 529 -21.19 -4.16 -21.85
CA LYS A 529 -20.08 -4.10 -22.81
C LYS A 529 -18.86 -3.42 -22.22
N TRP A 530 -17.69 -3.82 -22.68
CA TRP A 530 -16.39 -3.33 -22.24
C TRP A 530 -15.40 -3.09 -23.41
N ASN A 531 -15.70 -3.59 -24.61
CA ASN A 531 -14.82 -3.62 -25.79
C ASN A 531 -14.85 -2.28 -26.55
N TYR A 532 -14.30 -1.24 -25.93
CA TYR A 532 -14.32 0.12 -26.43
C TYR A 532 -12.94 0.63 -26.89
N ALA A 533 -12.99 1.68 -27.72
CA ALA A 533 -11.88 2.57 -28.02
C ALA A 533 -12.31 4.02 -27.80
N PHE A 534 -11.38 4.89 -27.41
CA PHE A 534 -11.63 6.33 -27.34
C PHE A 534 -11.87 6.87 -28.77
N ALA A 535 -12.96 7.59 -28.98
CA ALA A 535 -13.26 8.28 -30.23
C ALA A 535 -12.58 9.67 -30.29
N ASP A 536 -12.39 10.27 -29.13
CA ASP A 536 -11.67 11.52 -28.94
C ASP A 536 -11.03 11.56 -27.54
N GLY A 537 -10.48 12.69 -27.12
CA GLY A 537 -9.86 12.88 -25.79
C GLY A 537 -10.62 13.87 -24.92
N GLN A 538 -11.93 14.08 -25.17
CA GLN A 538 -12.74 15.02 -24.41
C GLN A 538 -13.55 14.28 -23.36
N PHE A 539 -13.55 14.82 -22.13
CA PHE A 539 -14.26 14.23 -21.01
C PHE A 539 -15.04 15.29 -20.22
N THR A 540 -16.25 14.92 -19.82
CA THR A 540 -17.07 15.72 -18.92
C THR A 540 -17.05 15.08 -17.54
N VAL A 541 -16.58 15.81 -16.54
CA VAL A 541 -16.50 15.36 -15.16
C VAL A 541 -17.82 15.61 -14.45
N GLU A 542 -18.28 14.63 -13.68
CA GLU A 542 -19.51 14.67 -12.89
C GLU A 542 -19.17 14.35 -11.43
N GLU A 543 -19.44 15.28 -10.53
CA GLU A 543 -19.26 15.13 -9.09
C GLU A 543 -20.57 14.74 -8.41
N ARG A 544 -20.49 13.85 -7.42
CA ARG A 544 -21.64 13.38 -6.65
C ARG A 544 -21.49 13.78 -5.18
N GLU A 545 -22.57 14.30 -4.59
CA GLU A 545 -22.61 14.68 -3.17
C GLU A 545 -23.11 13.55 -2.26
N ASP A 546 -23.97 12.66 -2.76
CA ASP A 546 -24.65 11.59 -2.02
C ASP A 546 -23.89 10.24 -2.08
N TRP A 547 -22.63 10.22 -1.66
CA TRP A 547 -21.84 9.00 -1.55
C TRP A 547 -21.57 8.62 -0.09
N GLU A 548 -21.52 7.32 0.21
CA GLU A 548 -21.31 6.78 1.55
C GLU A 548 -19.91 6.16 1.73
N ALA A 549 -19.44 5.46 0.70
CA ALA A 549 -18.13 4.82 0.68
C ALA A 549 -17.25 5.49 -0.38
N PRO A 550 -15.96 5.77 -0.06
CA PRO A 550 -15.06 6.48 -0.99
C PRO A 550 -14.76 5.68 -2.25
N PHE A 551 -14.72 4.36 -2.16
CA PHE A 551 -14.45 3.46 -3.28
C PHE A 551 -15.64 2.50 -3.48
N SER A 552 -16.68 3.02 -4.12
CA SER A 552 -17.91 2.27 -4.42
C SER A 552 -18.14 2.21 -5.92
N THR A 553 -18.43 1.02 -6.44
CA THR A 553 -18.78 0.79 -7.85
C THR A 553 -20.12 1.44 -8.19
N GLU A 554 -21.10 1.33 -7.32
CA GLU A 554 -22.45 1.84 -7.56
C GLU A 554 -22.54 3.37 -7.47
N ARG A 555 -21.90 3.94 -6.45
CA ARG A 555 -21.99 5.38 -6.11
C ARG A 555 -20.60 6.01 -5.92
N PRO A 556 -19.76 6.00 -6.95
CA PRO A 556 -18.45 6.64 -6.84
C PRO A 556 -18.61 8.15 -6.60
N PRO A 557 -17.75 8.77 -5.78
CA PRO A 557 -17.81 10.21 -5.48
C PRO A 557 -17.66 11.13 -6.70
N ILE A 558 -17.04 10.59 -7.76
CA ILE A 558 -16.77 11.28 -9.02
C ILE A 558 -16.82 10.29 -10.17
N SER A 559 -17.29 10.75 -11.33
CA SER A 559 -17.23 10.01 -12.60
C SER A 559 -16.91 10.96 -13.74
N MET A 560 -16.69 10.42 -14.91
CA MET A 560 -16.62 11.22 -16.13
C MET A 560 -17.30 10.48 -17.28
N THR A 561 -17.70 11.23 -18.29
CA THR A 561 -18.30 10.72 -19.52
C THR A 561 -17.43 11.15 -20.69
N GLY A 562 -17.15 10.24 -21.60
CA GLY A 562 -16.37 10.49 -22.81
C GLY A 562 -17.02 9.86 -24.05
N SER A 563 -16.49 10.17 -25.21
CA SER A 563 -16.94 9.64 -26.50
C SER A 563 -16.13 8.40 -26.89
N PHE A 564 -16.82 7.30 -27.17
CA PHE A 564 -16.22 6.00 -27.48
C PHE A 564 -16.90 5.34 -28.67
N VAL A 565 -16.18 4.42 -29.30
CA VAL A 565 -16.72 3.48 -30.30
C VAL A 565 -16.51 2.05 -29.80
N GLU A 566 -17.43 1.15 -30.14
CA GLU A 566 -17.19 -0.28 -29.97
C GLU A 566 -16.21 -0.78 -31.04
N ILE A 567 -15.34 -1.70 -30.65
CA ILE A 567 -14.38 -2.33 -31.54
C ILE A 567 -14.36 -3.85 -31.33
N ASP A 568 -13.76 -4.58 -32.25
CA ASP A 568 -13.52 -6.02 -32.08
C ASP A 568 -12.36 -6.25 -31.14
N TRP A 569 -12.67 -6.77 -29.95
CA TRP A 569 -11.69 -7.11 -28.91
C TRP A 569 -11.96 -8.53 -28.42
N GLY A 570 -11.03 -9.44 -28.69
CA GLY A 570 -11.17 -10.83 -28.34
C GLY A 570 -11.27 -11.07 -26.84
N PHE A 571 -12.02 -12.10 -26.50
CA PHE A 571 -12.19 -12.60 -25.14
C PHE A 571 -12.07 -14.12 -25.14
N ASP A 572 -11.14 -14.66 -24.37
CA ASP A 572 -10.89 -16.09 -24.31
C ASP A 572 -10.57 -16.51 -22.87
N ASN A 573 -11.19 -17.60 -22.40
CA ASN A 573 -10.94 -18.24 -21.12
C ASN A 573 -10.96 -17.30 -19.89
N GLY A 574 -11.85 -16.31 -19.87
CA GLY A 574 -11.98 -15.34 -18.75
C GLY A 574 -11.10 -14.09 -18.87
N LEU A 575 -10.37 -13.92 -19.99
CA LEU A 575 -9.47 -12.79 -20.22
C LEU A 575 -9.82 -12.07 -21.54
N CYS A 576 -9.71 -10.76 -21.58
CA CYS A 576 -9.64 -10.05 -22.85
C CYS A 576 -8.25 -10.23 -23.47
N HIS A 577 -8.15 -10.08 -24.78
CA HIS A 577 -6.86 -10.06 -25.44
C HIS A 577 -6.02 -8.86 -24.98
N GLN A 578 -4.70 -8.97 -25.02
CA GLN A 578 -3.75 -7.92 -24.63
C GLN A 578 -3.96 -6.61 -25.43
N VAL A 579 -4.35 -6.76 -26.69
CA VAL A 579 -4.70 -5.67 -27.62
C VAL A 579 -5.97 -6.06 -28.37
N PRO A 580 -6.74 -5.10 -28.91
CA PRO A 580 -7.92 -5.42 -29.71
C PRO A 580 -7.54 -6.16 -31.00
N ASP A 581 -8.42 -7.05 -31.46
CA ASP A 581 -8.24 -7.80 -32.70
C ASP A 581 -8.41 -6.90 -33.92
N SER A 582 -9.22 -5.85 -33.78
CA SER A 582 -9.40 -4.81 -34.79
C SER A 582 -9.61 -3.44 -34.15
N ARG A 583 -9.06 -2.40 -34.77
CA ARG A 583 -9.29 -1.01 -34.38
C ARG A 583 -10.33 -0.32 -35.28
N VAL A 584 -11.04 -1.08 -36.10
CA VAL A 584 -12.14 -0.54 -36.93
C VAL A 584 -13.39 -0.35 -36.06
N PRO A 585 -13.97 0.86 -36.04
CA PRO A 585 -15.22 1.09 -35.31
C PRO A 585 -16.35 0.19 -35.77
N LEU A 586 -17.05 -0.43 -34.85
CA LEU A 586 -18.24 -1.22 -35.07
C LEU A 586 -19.53 -0.40 -34.89
N THR A 587 -19.45 0.72 -34.19
CA THR A 587 -20.56 1.63 -33.90
C THR A 587 -20.16 3.07 -34.18
N PRO A 588 -21.15 3.98 -34.39
CA PRO A 588 -20.89 5.40 -34.25
C PRO A 588 -20.38 5.75 -32.84
N PRO A 589 -19.75 6.93 -32.64
CA PRO A 589 -19.41 7.41 -31.34
C PRO A 589 -20.62 7.48 -30.40
N GLN A 590 -20.44 6.99 -29.16
CA GLN A 590 -21.43 6.97 -28.09
C GLN A 590 -20.82 7.43 -26.78
N GLN A 591 -21.64 7.92 -25.85
CA GLN A 591 -21.20 8.35 -24.53
C GLN A 591 -21.03 7.12 -23.63
N VAL A 592 -19.84 6.97 -23.03
CA VAL A 592 -19.52 5.91 -22.09
C VAL A 592 -19.05 6.52 -20.79
N ARG A 593 -19.53 5.96 -19.67
CA ARG A 593 -19.18 6.39 -18.33
C ARG A 593 -17.89 5.73 -17.88
N LEU A 594 -17.00 6.54 -17.33
CA LEU A 594 -15.79 6.13 -16.62
C LEU A 594 -15.92 6.45 -15.13
N ILE A 595 -15.41 5.56 -14.29
CA ILE A 595 -15.31 5.76 -12.83
C ILE A 595 -13.86 5.58 -12.39
N PRO A 596 -13.47 6.09 -11.20
CA PRO A 596 -12.12 5.86 -10.70
C PRO A 596 -11.77 4.37 -10.66
N TYR A 597 -10.56 4.03 -11.06
CA TYR A 597 -10.02 2.67 -11.06
C TYR A 597 -10.24 1.97 -9.71
N GLY A 598 -9.99 2.67 -8.60
CA GLY A 598 -10.21 2.17 -7.24
C GLY A 598 -11.68 1.90 -6.89
N CYS A 599 -12.63 2.37 -7.72
CA CYS A 599 -14.06 2.10 -7.57
C CYS A 599 -14.53 0.91 -8.43
N THR A 600 -13.63 0.15 -9.05
CA THR A 600 -13.96 -0.94 -9.98
C THR A 600 -13.52 -2.30 -9.46
N ASN A 601 -14.33 -3.34 -9.67
CA ASN A 601 -13.90 -4.73 -9.56
C ASN A 601 -13.64 -5.30 -10.96
N LEU A 602 -14.56 -5.09 -11.91
CA LEU A 602 -14.31 -5.28 -13.34
C LEU A 602 -14.02 -3.92 -13.98
N ARG A 603 -13.09 -3.90 -14.94
CA ARG A 603 -12.59 -2.66 -15.54
C ARG A 603 -12.02 -2.84 -16.94
N MET A 604 -12.16 -1.81 -17.76
CA MET A 604 -11.41 -1.60 -18.98
C MET A 604 -10.74 -0.24 -18.90
N THR A 605 -9.41 -0.21 -18.83
CA THR A 605 -8.62 0.98 -18.47
C THR A 605 -7.75 1.46 -19.61
N GLU A 606 -7.03 0.55 -20.26
CA GLU A 606 -6.11 0.85 -21.36
C GLU A 606 -6.78 0.48 -22.69
N MET A 607 -7.08 1.48 -23.52
CA MET A 607 -7.82 1.33 -24.77
C MET A 607 -7.15 2.14 -25.89
N PRO A 608 -7.28 1.76 -27.17
CA PRO A 608 -6.76 2.56 -28.27
C PRO A 608 -7.55 3.87 -28.45
N LEU A 609 -6.88 4.88 -29.00
CA LEU A 609 -7.50 6.11 -29.49
C LEU A 609 -7.71 5.99 -31.00
N ILE A 610 -8.96 6.09 -31.43
CA ILE A 610 -9.36 6.04 -32.82
C ILE A 610 -9.96 7.41 -33.17
N LYS A 611 -9.21 8.24 -33.88
CA LYS A 611 -9.73 9.53 -34.34
C LYS A 611 -10.80 9.27 -35.41
N CYS A 612 -12.06 9.52 -35.06
CA CYS A 612 -13.21 9.38 -35.94
C CYS A 612 -13.47 10.67 -36.72
#